data_95e96032f1681acc1450bdbece21221b
#
_entry.id   95e96032f1681acc1450bdbece21221b
#
_cell.length_a   1.000
_cell.length_b   1.000
_cell.length_c   1.000
_cell.angle_alpha   90.00
_cell.angle_beta   90.00
_cell.angle_gamma   90.00
#
_symmetry.space_group_name_H-M   'P 1'
#
loop_
_entity.id
_entity.type
_entity.pdbx_description
1 polymer ?
#
loop_
_entity_poly.entity_id
_entity_poly.type
_entity_poly.pdbx_seq_one_letter_code
_entity_poly.pdbx_strand_id
1 'polypeptide(L)'
;MSSHDSSAPRFRRPASMYPSAAASIPGEPDPATSMDLAHDSARALLDGVFHSSDPEVVRRVVALAADDGLTELAALWSAAPASTLPGALWRLYVLHTWVQRSGDEVARRYRAGSRTVPGLRYLTGFAEPPEVAQVQETMDDILRGAFTGDLGLALRRAGAVATLLAHGTAHLADEDPGEERTRQAERLLRTGEELTEAGRHAEEGRLD
;
A
#
# COMPACT_ATOMS: atom_id res chain seq x y z
N MET A 1 50.54 -13.28 39.13
CA MET A 1 50.36 -14.32 38.10
C MET A 1 48.87 -14.63 38.06
N SER A 2 48.15 -13.95 37.20
CA SER A 2 46.69 -14.13 37.04
C SER A 2 46.45 -14.68 35.65
N SER A 3 46.02 -15.94 35.60
CA SER A 3 45.69 -16.64 34.33
C SER A 3 44.33 -16.18 33.83
N HIS A 4 44.27 -15.51 32.68
CA HIS A 4 43.05 -15.25 31.95
C HIS A 4 42.63 -16.54 31.24
N ASP A 5 41.55 -17.14 31.74
CA ASP A 5 40.84 -18.21 31.03
C ASP A 5 39.97 -17.60 29.93
N SER A 6 40.46 -17.69 28.70
CA SER A 6 39.77 -17.21 27.51
C SER A 6 38.90 -18.35 26.95
N SER A 7 37.69 -18.48 27.50
CA SER A 7 36.70 -19.43 26.99
C SER A 7 36.04 -18.86 25.71
N ALA A 8 36.57 -19.23 24.56
CA ALA A 8 35.94 -18.92 23.26
C ALA A 8 34.57 -19.63 23.13
N PRO A 9 33.53 -18.97 22.58
CA PRO A 9 32.22 -19.58 22.41
C PRO A 9 32.33 -20.77 21.45
N ARG A 10 32.01 -21.96 21.93
CA ARG A 10 31.98 -23.18 21.10
C ARG A 10 30.81 -23.08 20.12
N PHE A 11 31.14 -23.12 18.83
CA PHE A 11 30.18 -23.23 17.76
C PHE A 11 29.34 -24.51 17.96
N ARG A 12 28.07 -24.38 18.28
CA ARG A 12 27.14 -25.53 18.30
C ARG A 12 26.80 -25.92 16.88
N ARG A 13 27.09 -27.15 16.49
CA ARG A 13 26.57 -27.71 15.22
C ARG A 13 25.06 -27.64 15.25
N PRO A 14 24.43 -27.22 14.13
CA PRO A 14 22.97 -27.31 13.98
C PRO A 14 22.51 -28.75 14.25
N ALA A 15 21.42 -28.89 15.00
CA ALA A 15 20.85 -30.22 15.23
C ALA A 15 20.41 -30.81 13.89
N SER A 16 20.88 -32.02 13.58
CA SER A 16 20.41 -32.76 12.40
C SER A 16 18.95 -33.12 12.62
N MET A 17 18.08 -32.57 11.78
CA MET A 17 16.66 -32.88 11.80
C MET A 17 16.43 -34.20 11.05
N TYR A 18 15.66 -35.12 11.65
CA TYR A 18 15.30 -36.37 10.97
C TYR A 18 14.48 -36.06 9.72
N PRO A 19 14.72 -36.76 8.57
CA PRO A 19 13.98 -36.53 7.33
C PRO A 19 12.45 -36.61 7.49
N SER A 20 11.94 -37.46 8.38
CA SER A 20 10.53 -37.57 8.70
C SER A 20 9.98 -36.35 9.46
N ALA A 21 10.79 -35.72 10.30
CA ALA A 21 10.39 -34.47 10.96
C ALA A 21 10.44 -33.26 10.01
N ALA A 22 11.37 -33.24 9.07
CA ALA A 22 11.42 -32.23 8.02
C ALA A 22 10.22 -32.33 7.06
N ALA A 23 9.76 -33.55 6.73
CA ALA A 23 8.60 -33.79 5.89
C ALA A 23 7.26 -33.41 6.55
N SER A 24 7.22 -33.25 7.89
CA SER A 24 6.01 -32.85 8.63
C SER A 24 5.91 -31.34 8.87
N ILE A 25 6.93 -30.56 8.49
CA ILE A 25 6.86 -29.10 8.53
C ILE A 25 6.07 -28.67 7.29
N PRO A 26 4.89 -28.02 7.43
CA PRO A 26 4.23 -27.42 6.28
C PRO A 26 5.20 -26.48 5.61
N GLY A 27 5.60 -26.78 4.36
CA GLY A 27 6.39 -25.85 3.56
C GLY A 27 5.61 -24.54 3.36
N GLU A 28 6.32 -23.43 3.20
CA GLU A 28 5.68 -22.23 2.70
C GLU A 28 4.97 -22.57 1.37
N PRO A 29 3.77 -21.98 1.12
CA PRO A 29 3.09 -22.17 -0.17
C PRO A 29 4.04 -21.85 -1.31
N ASP A 30 3.94 -22.61 -2.40
CA ASP A 30 4.72 -22.35 -3.60
C ASP A 30 4.49 -20.88 -4.02
N PRO A 31 5.55 -20.06 -4.19
CA PRO A 31 5.42 -18.65 -4.58
C PRO A 31 4.60 -18.46 -5.87
N ALA A 32 4.68 -19.41 -6.82
CA ALA A 32 3.88 -19.37 -8.04
C ALA A 32 2.38 -19.55 -7.74
N THR A 33 2.01 -20.53 -6.92
CA THR A 33 0.62 -20.75 -6.50
C THR A 33 0.08 -19.55 -5.72
N SER A 34 0.91 -18.95 -4.86
CA SER A 34 0.51 -17.75 -4.11
C SER A 34 0.28 -16.54 -5.03
N MET A 35 1.08 -16.40 -6.08
CA MET A 35 0.93 -15.33 -7.07
C MET A 35 -0.32 -15.51 -7.92
N ASP A 36 -0.60 -16.73 -8.38
CA ASP A 36 -1.83 -17.05 -9.13
C ASP A 36 -3.07 -16.74 -8.28
N LEU A 37 -3.07 -17.14 -7.02
CA LEU A 37 -4.16 -16.86 -6.09
C LEU A 37 -4.34 -15.35 -5.85
N ALA A 38 -3.23 -14.59 -5.78
CA ALA A 38 -3.29 -13.13 -5.65
C ALA A 38 -3.95 -12.48 -6.87
N HIS A 39 -3.61 -12.90 -8.10
CA HIS A 39 -4.22 -12.41 -9.33
C HIS A 39 -5.70 -12.79 -9.42
N ASP A 40 -6.02 -14.05 -9.18
CA ASP A 40 -7.39 -14.54 -9.26
C ASP A 40 -8.31 -13.83 -8.25
N SER A 41 -7.83 -13.65 -7.01
CA SER A 41 -8.61 -12.95 -5.98
C SER A 41 -8.78 -11.45 -6.29
N ALA A 42 -7.77 -10.79 -6.84
CA ALA A 42 -7.85 -9.39 -7.25
C ALA A 42 -8.84 -9.18 -8.40
N ARG A 43 -8.79 -10.04 -9.42
CA ARG A 43 -9.76 -10.04 -10.53
C ARG A 43 -11.16 -10.35 -10.05
N ALA A 44 -11.35 -11.39 -9.24
CA ALA A 44 -12.64 -11.76 -8.71
C ALA A 44 -13.29 -10.64 -7.89
N LEU A 45 -12.49 -9.88 -7.12
CA LEU A 45 -12.98 -8.73 -6.36
C LEU A 45 -13.48 -7.62 -7.31
N LEU A 46 -12.68 -7.26 -8.31
CA LEU A 46 -13.07 -6.22 -9.28
C LEU A 46 -14.29 -6.67 -10.10
N ASP A 47 -14.27 -7.87 -10.67
CA ASP A 47 -15.35 -8.39 -11.49
C ASP A 47 -16.65 -8.53 -10.69
N GLY A 48 -16.56 -8.99 -9.44
CA GLY A 48 -17.70 -9.11 -8.54
C GLY A 48 -18.37 -7.76 -8.26
N VAL A 49 -17.58 -6.70 -8.18
CA VAL A 49 -18.12 -5.34 -7.97
C VAL A 49 -18.63 -4.74 -9.28
N PHE A 50 -17.90 -4.87 -10.40
CA PHE A 50 -18.30 -4.34 -11.70
C PHE A 50 -19.59 -4.95 -12.26
N HIS A 51 -19.81 -6.24 -12.04
CA HIS A 51 -21.01 -6.93 -12.47
C HIS A 51 -22.19 -6.77 -11.49
N SER A 52 -21.94 -6.17 -10.33
CA SER A 52 -22.99 -5.85 -9.38
C SER A 52 -23.68 -4.53 -9.80
N SER A 53 -24.95 -4.59 -10.15
CA SER A 53 -25.79 -3.40 -10.33
C SER A 53 -26.21 -2.75 -9.00
N ASP A 54 -25.75 -3.29 -7.87
CA ASP A 54 -26.11 -2.83 -6.52
C ASP A 54 -25.00 -1.90 -5.96
N PRO A 55 -25.26 -0.59 -5.83
CA PRO A 55 -24.32 0.36 -5.22
C PRO A 55 -23.92 -0.01 -3.77
N GLU A 56 -24.74 -0.82 -3.13
CA GLU A 56 -24.50 -1.34 -1.78
C GLU A 56 -23.27 -2.27 -1.73
N VAL A 57 -22.99 -3.02 -2.80
CA VAL A 57 -21.81 -3.89 -2.88
C VAL A 57 -20.54 -3.05 -2.87
N VAL A 58 -20.48 -1.98 -3.67
CA VAL A 58 -19.34 -1.03 -3.68
C VAL A 58 -19.13 -0.45 -2.28
N ARG A 59 -20.22 0.03 -1.66
CA ARG A 59 -20.16 0.61 -0.32
C ARG A 59 -19.63 -0.39 0.72
N ARG A 60 -20.04 -1.66 0.65
CA ARG A 60 -19.54 -2.71 1.55
C ARG A 60 -18.07 -3.00 1.34
N VAL A 61 -17.56 -3.02 0.11
CA VAL A 61 -16.12 -3.23 -0.15
C VAL A 61 -15.30 -2.08 0.42
N VAL A 62 -15.73 -0.83 0.24
CA VAL A 62 -15.07 0.35 0.82
C VAL A 62 -15.10 0.29 2.35
N ALA A 63 -16.26 -0.07 2.94
CA ALA A 63 -16.38 -0.23 4.39
C ALA A 63 -15.50 -1.37 4.93
N LEU A 64 -15.42 -2.50 4.23
CA LEU A 64 -14.52 -3.61 4.59
C LEU A 64 -13.04 -3.20 4.54
N ALA A 65 -12.68 -2.34 3.59
CA ALA A 65 -11.32 -1.80 3.53
C ALA A 65 -11.00 -0.87 4.72
N ALA A 66 -11.98 -0.09 5.16
CA ALA A 66 -11.85 0.79 6.33
C ALA A 66 -11.77 0.01 7.66
N ASP A 67 -12.51 -1.09 7.77
CA ASP A 67 -12.66 -1.91 9.00
C ASP A 67 -11.67 -3.09 9.08
N ASP A 68 -10.57 -3.07 8.32
CA ASP A 68 -9.59 -4.17 8.24
C ASP A 68 -10.13 -5.51 7.67
N GLY A 69 -11.34 -5.53 7.14
CA GLY A 69 -11.96 -6.74 6.59
C GLY A 69 -11.26 -7.31 5.34
N LEU A 70 -10.40 -6.51 4.69
CA LEU A 70 -9.58 -6.93 3.56
C LEU A 70 -8.16 -7.34 3.97
N THR A 71 -7.83 -7.38 5.26
CA THR A 71 -6.46 -7.61 5.75
C THR A 71 -5.86 -8.91 5.23
N GLU A 72 -6.62 -10.00 5.19
CA GLU A 72 -6.15 -11.30 4.70
C GLU A 72 -5.87 -11.27 3.19
N LEU A 73 -6.77 -10.68 2.39
CA LEU A 73 -6.56 -10.48 0.95
C LEU A 73 -5.38 -9.54 0.68
N ALA A 74 -5.32 -8.45 1.44
CA ALA A 74 -4.23 -7.49 1.35
C ALA A 74 -2.88 -8.13 1.70
N ALA A 75 -2.81 -9.02 2.68
CA ALA A 75 -1.61 -9.78 3.00
C ALA A 75 -1.19 -10.68 1.83
N LEU A 76 -2.15 -11.34 1.16
CA LEU A 76 -1.89 -12.14 -0.03
C LEU A 76 -1.30 -11.30 -1.18
N TRP A 77 -1.78 -10.04 -1.36
CA TRP A 77 -1.32 -9.14 -2.41
C TRP A 77 -0.01 -8.42 -2.07
N SER A 78 0.41 -8.43 -0.81
CA SER A 78 1.58 -7.66 -0.32
C SER A 78 2.90 -8.04 -1.00
N ALA A 79 3.04 -9.29 -1.42
CA ALA A 79 4.22 -9.79 -2.12
C ALA A 79 4.17 -9.55 -3.65
N ALA A 80 3.02 -9.10 -4.18
CA ALA A 80 2.84 -8.91 -5.61
C ALA A 80 3.61 -7.67 -6.13
N PRO A 81 4.23 -7.76 -7.33
CA PRO A 81 4.90 -6.63 -7.95
C PRO A 81 3.97 -5.43 -8.16
N ALA A 82 4.50 -4.21 -8.06
CA ALA A 82 3.73 -2.98 -8.24
C ALA A 82 3.05 -2.86 -9.61
N SER A 83 3.64 -3.47 -10.62
CA SER A 83 3.16 -3.48 -11.99
C SER A 83 2.00 -4.44 -12.24
N THR A 84 1.54 -5.17 -11.23
CA THR A 84 0.43 -6.13 -11.32
C THR A 84 -0.82 -5.60 -10.63
N LEU A 85 -1.98 -6.12 -11.01
CA LEU A 85 -3.25 -5.74 -10.41
C LEU A 85 -3.28 -5.94 -8.88
N PRO A 86 -2.92 -7.12 -8.32
CA PRO A 86 -2.91 -7.29 -6.86
C PRO A 86 -1.91 -6.35 -6.17
N GLY A 87 -0.74 -6.11 -6.77
CA GLY A 87 0.25 -5.19 -6.21
C GLY A 87 -0.19 -3.73 -6.21
N ALA A 88 -0.92 -3.29 -7.24
CA ALA A 88 -1.51 -1.95 -7.30
C ALA A 88 -2.65 -1.79 -6.27
N LEU A 89 -3.55 -2.78 -6.18
CA LEU A 89 -4.63 -2.79 -5.18
C LEU A 89 -4.11 -2.80 -3.74
N TRP A 90 -3.04 -3.56 -3.47
CA TRP A 90 -2.35 -3.55 -2.18
C TRP A 90 -1.89 -2.15 -1.79
N ARG A 91 -1.22 -1.44 -2.70
CA ARG A 91 -0.70 -0.08 -2.44
C ARG A 91 -1.81 0.92 -2.22
N LEU A 92 -2.87 0.83 -3.01
CA LEU A 92 -4.07 1.65 -2.84
C LEU A 92 -4.71 1.39 -1.46
N TYR A 93 -4.86 0.13 -1.06
CA TYR A 93 -5.39 -0.27 0.24
C TYR A 93 -4.54 0.26 1.40
N VAL A 94 -3.21 0.08 1.35
CA VAL A 94 -2.30 0.56 2.41
C VAL A 94 -2.36 2.08 2.54
N LEU A 95 -2.36 2.80 1.41
CA LEU A 95 -2.47 4.26 1.42
C LEU A 95 -3.80 4.71 2.02
N HIS A 96 -4.91 4.10 1.60
CA HIS A 96 -6.24 4.37 2.14
C HIS A 96 -6.30 4.12 3.66
N THR A 97 -5.87 2.95 4.11
CA THR A 97 -5.88 2.57 5.54
C THR A 97 -5.03 3.53 6.37
N TRP A 98 -3.88 3.95 5.87
CA TRP A 98 -3.05 4.93 6.57
C TRP A 98 -3.73 6.30 6.67
N VAL A 99 -4.37 6.77 5.61
CA VAL A 99 -5.13 8.04 5.62
C VAL A 99 -6.28 7.97 6.62
N GLN A 100 -7.03 6.87 6.63
CA GLN A 100 -8.15 6.70 7.58
C GLN A 100 -7.69 6.72 9.05
N ARG A 101 -6.54 6.09 9.33
CA ARG A 101 -6.02 5.98 10.71
C ARG A 101 -5.24 7.20 11.18
N SER A 102 -4.68 7.99 10.27
CA SER A 102 -3.73 9.06 10.58
C SER A 102 -4.13 10.40 9.94
N GLY A 103 -5.43 10.69 9.86
CA GLY A 103 -5.98 11.83 9.12
C GLY A 103 -5.34 13.19 9.46
N ASP A 104 -5.10 13.49 10.74
CA ASP A 104 -4.45 14.74 11.17
C ASP A 104 -3.03 14.88 10.63
N GLU A 105 -2.26 13.80 10.70
CA GLU A 105 -0.89 13.75 10.20
C GLU A 105 -0.87 13.89 8.68
N VAL A 106 -1.75 13.17 8.01
CA VAL A 106 -1.89 13.22 6.54
C VAL A 106 -2.30 14.62 6.07
N ALA A 107 -3.28 15.24 6.71
CA ALA A 107 -3.71 16.61 6.37
C ALA A 107 -2.57 17.63 6.56
N ARG A 108 -1.75 17.50 7.61
CA ARG A 108 -0.57 18.33 7.83
C ARG A 108 0.47 18.15 6.73
N ARG A 109 0.79 16.90 6.37
CA ARG A 109 1.73 16.56 5.29
C ARG A 109 1.22 17.03 3.93
N TYR A 110 -0.08 16.84 3.67
CA TYR A 110 -0.70 17.33 2.45
C TYR A 110 -0.54 18.85 2.30
N ARG A 111 -0.84 19.63 3.34
CA ARG A 111 -0.68 21.09 3.33
C ARG A 111 0.78 21.52 3.10
N ALA A 112 1.75 20.80 3.66
CA ALA A 112 3.15 21.06 3.42
C ALA A 112 3.53 20.74 1.96
N GLY A 113 3.13 19.59 1.43
CA GLY A 113 3.42 19.15 0.07
C GLY A 113 2.76 20.01 -1.01
N SER A 114 1.52 20.46 -0.80
CA SER A 114 0.80 21.30 -1.76
C SER A 114 1.47 22.66 -2.01
N ARG A 115 2.26 23.14 -1.05
CA ARG A 115 3.08 24.35 -1.22
C ARG A 115 4.33 24.09 -2.08
N THR A 116 4.87 22.87 -2.00
CA THR A 116 6.10 22.47 -2.69
C THR A 116 5.83 22.08 -4.15
N VAL A 117 4.72 21.39 -4.41
CA VAL A 117 4.33 20.91 -5.75
C VAL A 117 2.87 21.28 -6.08
N PRO A 118 2.58 22.56 -6.31
CA PRO A 118 1.20 23.04 -6.46
C PRO A 118 0.45 22.43 -7.65
N GLY A 119 1.15 21.94 -8.68
CA GLY A 119 0.52 21.32 -9.85
C GLY A 119 -0.16 19.97 -9.56
N LEU A 120 0.33 19.21 -8.59
CA LEU A 120 -0.23 17.88 -8.27
C LEU A 120 -1.55 17.95 -7.52
N ARG A 121 -1.83 19.03 -6.80
CA ARG A 121 -3.06 19.19 -6.02
C ARG A 121 -4.34 19.04 -6.85
N TYR A 122 -4.31 19.49 -8.11
CA TYR A 122 -5.47 19.37 -9.00
C TYR A 122 -5.81 17.93 -9.37
N LEU A 123 -4.82 17.03 -9.38
CA LEU A 123 -5.02 15.63 -9.68
C LEU A 123 -5.56 14.85 -8.48
N THR A 124 -5.29 15.30 -7.25
CA THR A 124 -5.74 14.60 -6.05
C THR A 124 -7.24 14.71 -5.83
N GLY A 125 -7.85 15.83 -6.23
CA GLY A 125 -9.27 16.12 -6.00
C GLY A 125 -9.58 16.65 -4.59
N PHE A 126 -8.57 16.99 -3.78
CA PHE A 126 -8.79 17.61 -2.46
C PHE A 126 -9.18 19.09 -2.58
N ALA A 127 -10.07 19.53 -1.69
CA ALA A 127 -10.33 20.92 -1.46
C ALA A 127 -9.15 21.60 -0.73
N GLU A 128 -9.03 22.92 -0.82
CA GLU A 128 -7.96 23.67 -0.15
C GLU A 128 -8.50 24.70 0.87
N PRO A 129 -7.85 24.72 2.03
CA PRO A 129 -6.99 23.72 2.66
C PRO A 129 -7.82 22.52 3.13
N PRO A 130 -7.36 21.28 2.95
CA PRO A 130 -8.17 20.12 3.32
C PRO A 130 -8.27 20.00 4.83
N GLU A 131 -9.49 19.80 5.31
CA GLU A 131 -9.76 19.31 6.66
C GLU A 131 -9.56 17.78 6.70
N VAL A 132 -9.37 17.22 7.90
CA VAL A 132 -9.14 15.78 8.07
C VAL A 132 -10.25 14.94 7.44
N ALA A 133 -11.51 15.31 7.71
CA ALA A 133 -12.66 14.60 7.16
C ALA A 133 -12.68 14.61 5.62
N GLN A 134 -12.31 15.73 5.00
CA GLN A 134 -12.24 15.84 3.54
C GLN A 134 -11.13 14.95 2.94
N VAL A 135 -9.99 14.81 3.63
CA VAL A 135 -8.91 13.92 3.21
C VAL A 135 -9.38 12.46 3.23
N GLN A 136 -10.04 12.06 4.30
CA GLN A 136 -10.59 10.70 4.44
C GLN A 136 -11.67 10.42 3.40
N GLU A 137 -12.65 11.31 3.24
CA GLU A 137 -13.72 11.19 2.24
C GLU A 137 -13.17 11.11 0.80
N THR A 138 -12.17 11.92 0.47
CA THR A 138 -11.55 11.86 -0.86
C THR A 138 -10.83 10.54 -1.11
N MET A 139 -10.20 9.97 -0.09
CA MET A 139 -9.59 8.64 -0.23
C MET A 139 -10.63 7.52 -0.38
N ASP A 140 -11.78 7.64 0.31
CA ASP A 140 -12.92 6.75 0.09
C ASP A 140 -13.46 6.86 -1.34
N ASP A 141 -13.54 8.08 -1.90
CA ASP A 141 -13.97 8.32 -3.29
C ASP A 141 -12.98 7.74 -4.30
N ILE A 142 -11.67 7.85 -4.04
CA ILE A 142 -10.63 7.24 -4.88
C ILE A 142 -10.77 5.72 -4.85
N LEU A 143 -10.90 5.14 -3.66
CA LEU A 143 -11.07 3.69 -3.51
C LEU A 143 -12.37 3.21 -4.18
N ARG A 144 -13.47 3.93 -3.99
CA ARG A 144 -14.75 3.65 -4.66
C ARG A 144 -14.60 3.72 -6.18
N GLY A 145 -13.89 4.73 -6.71
CA GLY A 145 -13.62 4.88 -8.14
C GLY A 145 -12.88 3.69 -8.73
N ALA A 146 -11.96 3.09 -8.00
CA ALA A 146 -11.24 1.88 -8.43
C ALA A 146 -12.19 0.69 -8.66
N PHE A 147 -13.30 0.63 -7.92
CA PHE A 147 -14.30 -0.44 -8.02
C PHE A 147 -15.51 -0.09 -8.90
N THR A 148 -15.67 1.14 -9.37
CA THR A 148 -16.83 1.55 -10.17
C THR A 148 -16.54 1.75 -11.66
N GLY A 149 -15.34 1.40 -12.13
CA GLY A 149 -15.04 1.33 -13.55
C GLY A 149 -13.90 2.22 -14.03
N ASP A 150 -13.30 3.04 -13.18
CA ASP A 150 -12.15 3.88 -13.55
C ASP A 150 -10.93 3.60 -12.65
N LEU A 151 -10.48 2.32 -12.69
CA LEU A 151 -9.31 1.88 -11.96
C LEU A 151 -8.07 2.72 -12.31
N GLY A 152 -7.88 3.03 -13.61
CA GLY A 152 -6.72 3.81 -14.06
C GLY A 152 -6.69 5.20 -13.43
N LEU A 153 -7.79 5.93 -13.51
CA LEU A 153 -7.91 7.25 -12.89
C LEU A 153 -7.75 7.18 -11.36
N ALA A 154 -8.38 6.20 -10.71
CA ALA A 154 -8.29 6.03 -9.26
C ALA A 154 -6.84 5.80 -8.81
N LEU A 155 -6.09 4.91 -9.48
CA LEU A 155 -4.68 4.65 -9.19
C LEU A 155 -3.81 5.90 -9.41
N ARG A 156 -4.04 6.66 -10.49
CA ARG A 156 -3.31 7.91 -10.75
C ARG A 156 -3.61 8.98 -9.70
N ARG A 157 -4.85 9.11 -9.26
CA ARG A 157 -5.21 10.03 -8.16
C ARG A 157 -4.53 9.61 -6.86
N ALA A 158 -4.55 8.33 -6.51
CA ALA A 158 -3.83 7.81 -5.35
C ALA A 158 -2.32 8.05 -5.45
N GLY A 159 -1.74 7.86 -6.64
CA GLY A 159 -0.34 8.17 -6.93
C GLY A 159 0.01 9.65 -6.68
N ALA A 160 -0.85 10.57 -7.14
CA ALA A 160 -0.70 11.99 -6.89
C ALA A 160 -0.79 12.34 -5.40
N VAL A 161 -1.71 11.72 -4.66
CA VAL A 161 -1.81 11.86 -3.20
C VAL A 161 -0.52 11.40 -2.53
N ALA A 162 -0.03 10.19 -2.83
CA ALA A 162 1.20 9.66 -2.23
C ALA A 162 2.41 10.55 -2.52
N THR A 163 2.54 11.08 -3.75
CA THR A 163 3.60 11.99 -4.14
C THR A 163 3.53 13.32 -3.37
N LEU A 164 2.34 13.91 -3.22
CA LEU A 164 2.16 15.11 -2.41
C LEU A 164 2.53 14.88 -0.94
N LEU A 165 2.13 13.75 -0.38
CA LEU A 165 2.47 13.38 0.99
C LEU A 165 3.97 13.12 1.16
N ALA A 166 4.65 12.59 0.13
CA ALA A 166 6.10 12.43 0.12
C ALA A 166 6.81 13.79 0.21
N HIS A 167 6.43 14.74 -0.65
CA HIS A 167 6.99 16.09 -0.61
C HIS A 167 6.71 16.82 0.70
N GLY A 168 5.50 16.65 1.24
CA GLY A 168 5.16 17.22 2.55
C GLY A 168 5.96 16.59 3.69
N THR A 169 6.21 15.28 3.62
CA THR A 169 7.03 14.57 4.60
C THR A 169 8.48 15.03 4.55
N ALA A 170 9.04 15.20 3.34
CA ALA A 170 10.38 15.71 3.14
C ALA A 170 10.51 17.15 3.68
N HIS A 171 9.56 18.04 3.34
CA HIS A 171 9.56 19.40 3.84
C HIS A 171 9.53 19.49 5.37
N LEU A 172 8.71 18.67 6.02
CA LEU A 172 8.66 18.58 7.48
C LEU A 172 9.90 17.92 8.10
N ALA A 173 10.63 17.10 7.33
CA ALA A 173 11.91 16.54 7.76
C ALA A 173 13.04 17.58 7.73
N ASP A 174 12.98 18.57 6.86
CA ASP A 174 13.93 19.69 6.82
C ASP A 174 13.77 20.60 8.06
N GLU A 175 12.55 20.72 8.58
CA GLU A 175 12.26 21.51 9.82
C GLU A 175 12.65 20.76 11.09
N ASP A 176 12.52 19.44 11.12
CA ASP A 176 12.89 18.55 12.24
C ASP A 176 13.56 17.28 11.68
N PRO A 177 14.90 17.33 11.51
CA PRO A 177 15.66 16.28 10.82
C PRO A 177 15.58 14.92 11.53
N GLY A 178 15.25 13.88 10.74
CA GLY A 178 15.21 12.50 11.20
C GLY A 178 15.32 11.51 10.04
N GLU A 179 16.27 10.58 10.12
CA GLU A 179 16.48 9.57 9.07
C GLU A 179 15.19 8.78 8.74
N GLU A 180 14.34 8.51 9.73
CA GLU A 180 13.11 7.77 9.50
C GLU A 180 12.10 8.57 8.66
N ARG A 181 12.00 9.90 8.86
CA ARG A 181 11.15 10.77 8.03
C ARG A 181 11.64 10.82 6.58
N THR A 182 12.93 10.90 6.37
CA THR A 182 13.53 10.86 5.03
C THR A 182 13.20 9.54 4.33
N ARG A 183 13.44 8.40 5.00
CA ARG A 183 13.08 7.08 4.45
C ARG A 183 11.57 6.94 4.19
N GLN A 184 10.73 7.54 5.03
CA GLN A 184 9.28 7.54 4.82
C GLN A 184 8.89 8.38 3.61
N ALA A 185 9.50 9.53 3.40
CA ALA A 185 9.30 10.35 2.20
C ALA A 185 9.69 9.58 0.93
N GLU A 186 10.83 8.90 0.93
CA GLU A 186 11.29 8.08 -0.20
C GLU A 186 10.33 6.91 -0.49
N ARG A 187 9.84 6.22 0.54
CA ARG A 187 8.85 5.13 0.38
C ARG A 187 7.54 5.64 -0.22
N LEU A 188 7.05 6.79 0.26
CA LEU A 188 5.83 7.42 -0.27
C LEU A 188 6.00 7.87 -1.71
N LEU A 189 7.15 8.45 -2.06
CA LEU A 189 7.44 8.87 -3.42
C LEU A 189 7.42 7.66 -4.37
N ARG A 190 8.10 6.59 -4.00
CA ARG A 190 8.10 5.33 -4.76
C ARG A 190 6.69 4.78 -4.93
N THR A 191 5.89 4.75 -3.85
CA THR A 191 4.50 4.31 -3.93
C THR A 191 3.68 5.18 -4.88
N GLY A 192 3.92 6.50 -4.89
CA GLY A 192 3.28 7.43 -5.81
C GLY A 192 3.62 7.15 -7.28
N GLU A 193 4.89 6.89 -7.57
CA GLU A 193 5.37 6.52 -8.91
C GLU A 193 4.77 5.18 -9.37
N GLU A 194 4.82 4.16 -8.51
CA GLU A 194 4.28 2.83 -8.77
C GLU A 194 2.77 2.85 -9.05
N LEU A 195 1.99 3.59 -8.24
CA LEU A 195 0.55 3.74 -8.47
C LEU A 195 0.23 4.50 -9.76
N THR A 196 1.00 5.54 -10.07
CA THR A 196 0.84 6.32 -11.31
C THR A 196 1.12 5.45 -12.54
N GLU A 197 2.17 4.63 -12.48
CA GLU A 197 2.52 3.69 -13.55
C GLU A 197 1.45 2.60 -13.71
N ALA A 198 1.02 1.99 -12.60
CA ALA A 198 -0.07 1.01 -12.61
C ALA A 198 -1.37 1.61 -13.18
N GLY A 199 -1.68 2.87 -12.86
CA GLY A 199 -2.81 3.59 -13.44
C GLY A 199 -2.74 3.72 -14.95
N ARG A 200 -1.56 4.04 -15.51
CA ARG A 200 -1.35 4.07 -16.98
C ARG A 200 -1.53 2.68 -17.59
N HIS A 201 -0.99 1.64 -16.96
CA HIS A 201 -1.17 0.27 -17.44
C HIS A 201 -2.65 -0.15 -17.42
N ALA A 202 -3.42 0.27 -16.40
CA ALA A 202 -4.85 -0.01 -16.34
C ALA A 202 -5.62 0.69 -17.47
N GLU A 203 -5.33 1.98 -17.76
CA GLU A 203 -5.93 2.74 -18.87
C GLU A 203 -5.64 2.09 -20.24
N GLU A 204 -4.49 1.44 -20.38
CA GLU A 204 -4.07 0.74 -21.60
C GLU A 204 -4.52 -0.74 -21.64
N GLY A 205 -5.24 -1.22 -20.63
CA GLY A 205 -5.68 -2.62 -20.52
C GLY A 205 -4.52 -3.62 -20.34
N ARG A 206 -3.41 -3.16 -19.76
CA ARG A 206 -2.17 -3.95 -19.56
C ARG A 206 -1.85 -4.25 -18.08
N LEU A 207 -2.74 -3.89 -17.17
CA LEU A 207 -2.58 -4.20 -15.75
C LEU A 207 -3.22 -5.56 -15.46
N ASP A 208 -2.38 -6.57 -15.35
CA ASP A 208 -2.75 -7.98 -15.05
C ASP A 208 -2.53 -8.34 -13.58
#